data_d46b12d322bc05dd45ff6f8fce751adb
#
_entry.id   d46b12d322bc05dd45ff6f8fce751adb
#
_cell.length_a   1.000
_cell.length_b   1.000
_cell.length_c   1.000
_cell.angle_alpha   90.00
_cell.angle_beta   90.00
_cell.angle_gamma   90.00
#
_symmetry.space_group_name_H-M   'P 1'
#
loop_
_entity.id
_entity.type
_entity.pdbx_description
1 polymer ?
#
loop_
_entity_poly.entity_id
_entity_poly.type
_entity_poly.pdbx_seq_one_letter_code
_entity_poly.pdbx_strand_id
1 'polypeptide(L)'
;IMESDGTNFETMRSLQQELTFKEATAVFEKQGLKFGAEQQRTLGLITEDGYYTNLGLLFSDQCEHTIKCARYLGNDKLDFQDRKEFTGSILTQVEAAYDYLSLYNAKSAHFEGLQRIEQESFPSYALREALVNAATHRDYSFSGSILIHLFQNRLEIVSVGGLVKGLTLEDIELGVSQSRNPITLPVFRQETAQSSLDLSSPTFSTTTPVFPTTAQILAD
;
A
#
# COMPACT_ATOMS: atom_id res chain seq x y z
N ILE A 1 -10.84 -8.62 -22.45
CA ILE A 1 -11.12 -8.05 -21.10
C ILE A 1 -11.73 -9.20 -20.32
N MET A 2 -10.95 -9.83 -19.44
CA MET A 2 -11.51 -10.85 -18.54
C MET A 2 -12.30 -10.08 -17.46
N GLU A 3 -13.63 -10.20 -17.50
CA GLU A 3 -14.46 -9.76 -16.39
C GLU A 3 -14.16 -10.67 -15.18
N SER A 4 -13.65 -10.08 -14.12
CA SER A 4 -13.53 -10.77 -12.84
C SER A 4 -14.94 -11.10 -12.35
N ASP A 5 -15.22 -12.36 -12.15
CA ASP A 5 -16.56 -12.92 -11.90
C ASP A 5 -17.07 -12.68 -10.46
N GLY A 6 -16.72 -11.56 -9.85
CA GLY A 6 -17.22 -11.15 -8.53
C GLY A 6 -16.76 -12.00 -7.35
N THR A 7 -15.93 -13.03 -7.57
CA THR A 7 -15.27 -13.76 -6.51
C THR A 7 -14.15 -12.92 -5.93
N ASN A 8 -14.25 -12.61 -4.64
CA ASN A 8 -13.24 -11.86 -3.93
C ASN A 8 -11.94 -12.68 -3.88
N PHE A 9 -10.88 -12.23 -4.57
CA PHE A 9 -9.58 -12.90 -4.61
C PHE A 9 -9.09 -13.28 -3.21
N GLU A 10 -9.28 -12.39 -2.23
CA GLU A 10 -8.80 -12.60 -0.86
C GLU A 10 -9.36 -13.87 -0.21
N THR A 11 -10.64 -14.17 -0.42
CA THR A 11 -11.35 -15.28 0.24
C THR A 11 -11.19 -16.62 -0.48
N MET A 12 -10.66 -16.62 -1.71
CA MET A 12 -10.41 -17.85 -2.44
C MET A 12 -9.33 -18.69 -1.76
N ARG A 13 -9.49 -20.01 -1.80
CA ARG A 13 -8.47 -20.95 -1.32
C ARG A 13 -7.17 -20.75 -2.10
N SER A 14 -6.07 -20.57 -1.37
CA SER A 14 -4.73 -20.49 -1.96
C SER A 14 -4.30 -21.86 -2.53
N LEU A 15 -3.56 -21.84 -3.62
CA LEU A 15 -2.88 -23.03 -4.14
C LEU A 15 -1.72 -23.45 -3.22
N GLN A 16 -1.08 -22.46 -2.57
CA GLN A 16 -0.03 -22.68 -1.58
C GLN A 16 -0.66 -22.90 -0.21
N GLN A 17 -0.36 -24.04 0.42
CA GLN A 17 -0.88 -24.39 1.74
C GLN A 17 0.21 -24.50 2.82
N GLU A 18 1.48 -24.48 2.44
CA GLU A 18 2.60 -24.48 3.37
C GLU A 18 3.05 -23.03 3.62
N LEU A 19 2.36 -22.32 4.52
CA LEU A 19 2.59 -20.90 4.82
C LEU A 19 3.18 -20.72 6.21
N THR A 20 4.08 -19.74 6.32
CA THR A 20 4.62 -19.24 7.60
C THR A 20 4.34 -17.73 7.71
N PHE A 21 4.24 -17.24 8.95
CA PHE A 21 3.79 -15.86 9.23
C PHE A 21 4.71 -15.15 10.21
N LYS A 22 6.02 -15.37 10.12
CA LYS A 22 6.99 -14.75 11.04
C LYS A 22 6.97 -13.23 10.94
N GLU A 23 6.95 -12.72 9.71
CA GLU A 23 6.94 -11.28 9.44
C GLU A 23 5.63 -10.64 9.89
N ALA A 24 4.47 -11.20 9.51
CA ALA A 24 3.18 -10.69 9.95
C ALA A 24 3.07 -10.72 11.48
N THR A 25 3.52 -11.81 12.13
CA THR A 25 3.54 -11.90 13.60
C THR A 25 4.34 -10.75 14.22
N ALA A 26 5.52 -10.45 13.68
CA ALA A 26 6.35 -9.35 14.18
C ALA A 26 5.68 -7.98 14.03
N VAL A 27 4.94 -7.74 12.92
CA VAL A 27 4.17 -6.51 12.70
C VAL A 27 3.07 -6.37 13.77
N PHE A 28 2.28 -7.42 14.00
CA PHE A 28 1.21 -7.39 15.00
C PHE A 28 1.76 -7.24 16.44
N GLU A 29 2.86 -7.92 16.77
CA GLU A 29 3.50 -7.82 18.10
C GLU A 29 4.03 -6.41 18.38
N LYS A 30 4.60 -5.72 17.40
CA LYS A 30 4.99 -4.29 17.54
C LYS A 30 3.83 -3.41 18.00
N GLN A 31 2.61 -3.77 17.64
CA GLN A 31 1.38 -3.04 17.97
C GLN A 31 0.72 -3.56 19.26
N GLY A 32 1.36 -4.51 19.96
CA GLY A 32 0.79 -5.14 21.14
C GLY A 32 -0.37 -6.08 20.86
N LEU A 33 -0.53 -6.51 19.61
CA LEU A 33 -1.59 -7.42 19.15
C LEU A 33 -1.06 -8.85 19.04
N LYS A 34 -1.93 -9.82 19.34
CA LYS A 34 -1.61 -11.24 19.11
C LYS A 34 -1.94 -11.62 17.67
N PHE A 35 -1.10 -12.48 17.08
CA PHE A 35 -1.33 -13.05 15.75
C PHE A 35 -1.24 -14.57 15.78
N GLY A 36 -2.19 -15.19 16.49
CA GLY A 36 -2.30 -16.66 16.61
C GLY A 36 -3.34 -17.23 15.63
N ALA A 37 -3.56 -18.54 15.72
CA ALA A 37 -4.49 -19.25 14.85
C ALA A 37 -5.94 -18.72 14.91
N GLU A 38 -6.39 -18.23 16.06
CA GLU A 38 -7.71 -17.63 16.24
C GLU A 38 -7.81 -16.30 15.46
N GLN A 39 -6.81 -15.43 15.59
CA GLN A 39 -6.76 -14.16 14.86
C GLN A 39 -6.66 -14.38 13.35
N GLN A 40 -5.88 -15.37 12.92
CA GLN A 40 -5.78 -15.73 11.50
C GLN A 40 -7.13 -16.20 10.93
N ARG A 41 -7.94 -16.94 11.69
CA ARG A 41 -9.31 -17.29 11.28
C ARG A 41 -10.22 -16.07 11.24
N THR A 42 -10.18 -15.24 12.28
CA THR A 42 -11.01 -14.03 12.36
C THR A 42 -10.70 -13.06 11.21
N LEU A 43 -9.44 -12.96 10.80
CA LEU A 43 -9.01 -12.15 9.66
C LEU A 43 -9.29 -12.83 8.30
N GLY A 44 -9.78 -14.09 8.27
CA GLY A 44 -10.07 -14.80 7.04
C GLY A 44 -8.82 -15.34 6.30
N LEU A 45 -7.67 -15.44 6.99
CA LEU A 45 -6.46 -16.05 6.43
C LEU A 45 -6.60 -17.57 6.31
N ILE A 46 -7.45 -18.17 7.16
CA ILE A 46 -7.76 -19.58 7.21
C ILE A 46 -9.27 -19.75 7.13
N THR A 47 -9.75 -20.61 6.24
CA THR A 47 -11.16 -21.00 6.10
C THR A 47 -11.62 -21.84 7.28
N GLU A 48 -12.95 -22.05 7.43
CA GLU A 48 -13.52 -22.95 8.45
C GLU A 48 -12.99 -24.38 8.31
N ASP A 49 -12.77 -24.83 7.08
CA ASP A 49 -12.20 -26.15 6.77
C ASP A 49 -10.69 -26.26 7.01
N GLY A 50 -10.04 -25.19 7.49
CA GLY A 50 -8.63 -25.18 7.84
C GLY A 50 -7.66 -24.94 6.68
N TYR A 51 -8.13 -24.50 5.52
CA TYR A 51 -7.29 -24.16 4.37
C TYR A 51 -6.90 -22.68 4.38
N TYR A 52 -5.67 -22.37 3.98
CA TYR A 52 -5.25 -20.99 3.76
C TYR A 52 -5.91 -20.38 2.53
N THR A 53 -6.31 -19.12 2.67
CA THR A 53 -6.85 -18.30 1.59
C THR A 53 -5.73 -17.56 0.86
N ASN A 54 -6.04 -16.90 -0.27
CA ASN A 54 -5.11 -16.02 -0.94
C ASN A 54 -4.72 -14.82 -0.06
N LEU A 55 -5.61 -14.36 0.83
CA LEU A 55 -5.26 -13.38 1.85
C LEU A 55 -4.19 -13.93 2.81
N GLY A 56 -4.30 -15.20 3.20
CA GLY A 56 -3.26 -15.89 3.96
C GLY A 56 -1.92 -15.87 3.23
N LEU A 57 -1.91 -16.16 1.92
CA LEU A 57 -0.69 -16.08 1.11
C LEU A 57 -0.11 -14.67 1.06
N LEU A 58 -0.94 -13.62 0.91
CA LEU A 58 -0.48 -12.23 0.90
C LEU A 58 0.19 -11.81 2.23
N PHE A 59 -0.28 -12.33 3.36
CA PHE A 59 0.25 -12.01 4.68
C PHE A 59 1.41 -12.93 5.11
N SER A 60 1.65 -14.01 4.37
CA SER A 60 2.70 -14.98 4.67
C SER A 60 4.09 -14.51 4.25
N ASP A 61 5.11 -15.17 4.80
CA ASP A 61 6.51 -15.01 4.38
C ASP A 61 6.74 -15.51 2.93
N GLN A 62 5.79 -16.28 2.38
CA GLN A 62 5.81 -16.84 1.01
C GLN A 62 5.03 -15.98 0.00
N CYS A 63 4.66 -14.75 0.34
CA CYS A 63 3.96 -13.86 -0.59
C CYS A 63 4.80 -13.67 -1.86
N GLU A 64 4.22 -13.97 -3.02
CA GLU A 64 4.88 -13.86 -4.34
C GLU A 64 4.82 -12.44 -4.92
N HIS A 65 3.92 -11.60 -4.40
CA HIS A 65 3.80 -10.21 -4.83
C HIS A 65 4.85 -9.35 -4.16
N THR A 66 5.41 -8.40 -4.92
CA THR A 66 6.50 -7.55 -4.44
C THR A 66 6.24 -6.07 -4.67
N ILE A 67 6.92 -5.22 -3.90
CA ILE A 67 6.98 -3.78 -4.11
C ILE A 67 8.39 -3.45 -4.61
N LYS A 68 8.50 -2.70 -5.72
CA LYS A 68 9.78 -2.30 -6.31
C LYS A 68 9.88 -0.79 -6.34
N CYS A 69 10.92 -0.26 -5.70
CA CYS A 69 11.25 1.15 -5.72
C CYS A 69 12.43 1.40 -6.64
N ALA A 70 12.33 2.44 -7.48
CA ALA A 70 13.41 2.97 -8.29
C ALA A 70 13.56 4.47 -8.00
N ARG A 71 14.80 4.92 -7.70
CA ARG A 71 15.13 6.31 -7.45
C ARG A 71 15.92 6.90 -8.60
N TYR A 72 15.56 8.12 -8.99
CA TYR A 72 16.19 8.87 -10.07
C TYR A 72 16.73 10.20 -9.54
N LEU A 73 17.86 10.68 -10.09
CA LEU A 73 18.47 11.96 -9.69
C LEU A 73 17.74 13.17 -10.27
N GLY A 74 17.10 12.99 -11.40
CA GLY A 74 16.40 14.05 -12.12
C GLY A 74 14.89 13.90 -12.10
N ASN A 75 14.26 14.54 -13.08
CA ASN A 75 12.81 14.50 -13.27
C ASN A 75 12.36 13.50 -14.34
N ASP A 76 13.29 12.68 -14.85
CA ASP A 76 13.04 11.64 -15.83
C ASP A 76 13.69 10.31 -15.41
N LYS A 77 13.54 9.28 -16.24
CA LYS A 77 14.07 7.92 -15.96
C LYS A 77 15.48 7.69 -16.51
N LEU A 78 16.18 8.73 -16.98
CA LEU A 78 17.51 8.61 -17.58
C LEU A 78 18.60 8.46 -16.52
N ASP A 79 18.51 9.23 -15.44
CA ASP A 79 19.52 9.24 -14.37
C ASP A 79 19.10 8.32 -13.21
N PHE A 80 19.18 7.01 -13.48
CA PHE A 80 18.89 5.98 -12.48
C PHE A 80 19.95 5.95 -11.38
N GLN A 81 19.55 5.96 -10.13
CA GLN A 81 20.46 6.00 -8.99
C GLN A 81 20.43 4.73 -8.13
N ASP A 82 19.24 4.25 -7.79
CA ASP A 82 19.11 3.10 -6.87
C ASP A 82 17.82 2.34 -7.15
N ARG A 83 17.83 1.04 -6.79
CA ARG A 83 16.67 0.15 -6.87
C ARG A 83 16.59 -0.73 -5.64
N LYS A 84 15.39 -0.81 -5.07
CA LYS A 84 15.08 -1.70 -3.96
C LYS A 84 13.87 -2.56 -4.30
N GLU A 85 13.91 -3.84 -3.96
CA GLU A 85 12.79 -4.75 -4.03
C GLU A 85 12.47 -5.22 -2.62
N PHE A 86 11.19 -5.17 -2.26
CA PHE A 86 10.66 -5.64 -0.99
C PHE A 86 9.85 -6.91 -1.26
N THR A 87 10.13 -7.96 -0.48
CA THR A 87 9.56 -9.31 -0.57
C THR A 87 9.05 -9.74 0.80
N GLY A 88 8.41 -10.90 0.90
CA GLY A 88 7.81 -11.40 2.13
C GLY A 88 6.39 -10.88 2.33
N SER A 89 5.89 -10.82 3.55
CA SER A 89 4.54 -10.37 3.85
C SER A 89 4.24 -8.98 3.27
N ILE A 90 3.06 -8.81 2.66
CA ILE A 90 2.66 -7.50 2.12
C ILE A 90 2.64 -6.40 3.19
N LEU A 91 2.42 -6.77 4.46
CA LEU A 91 2.46 -5.83 5.59
C LEU A 91 3.87 -5.27 5.76
N THR A 92 4.89 -6.14 5.87
CA THR A 92 6.28 -5.72 6.01
C THR A 92 6.81 -5.00 4.77
N GLN A 93 6.33 -5.38 3.58
CA GLN A 93 6.70 -4.70 2.34
C GLN A 93 6.23 -3.23 2.32
N VAL A 94 4.99 -2.96 2.77
CA VAL A 94 4.45 -1.59 2.84
C VAL A 94 5.21 -0.76 3.88
N GLU A 95 5.47 -1.31 5.09
CA GLU A 95 6.30 -0.65 6.10
C GLU A 95 7.70 -0.33 5.56
N ALA A 96 8.38 -1.32 4.98
CA ALA A 96 9.74 -1.15 4.47
C ALA A 96 9.82 -0.18 3.27
N ALA A 97 8.80 -0.14 2.41
CA ALA A 97 8.70 0.84 1.34
C ALA A 97 8.49 2.26 1.90
N TYR A 98 7.65 2.41 2.92
CA TYR A 98 7.45 3.69 3.61
C TYR A 98 8.75 4.19 4.26
N ASP A 99 9.48 3.32 4.97
CA ASP A 99 10.76 3.67 5.58
C ASP A 99 11.79 4.08 4.54
N TYR A 100 11.85 3.35 3.41
CA TYR A 100 12.73 3.69 2.30
C TYR A 100 12.40 5.06 1.69
N LEU A 101 11.12 5.35 1.44
CA LEU A 101 10.71 6.65 0.92
C LEU A 101 10.97 7.76 1.92
N SER A 102 10.73 7.54 3.21
CA SER A 102 10.98 8.50 4.28
C SER A 102 12.46 8.83 4.43
N LEU A 103 13.37 7.87 4.19
CA LEU A 103 14.81 8.10 4.18
C LEU A 103 15.24 9.11 3.12
N TYR A 104 14.59 9.10 1.95
CA TYR A 104 14.89 9.98 0.83
C TYR A 104 13.96 11.19 0.71
N ASN A 105 13.02 11.32 1.63
CA ASN A 105 12.12 12.47 1.70
C ASN A 105 12.89 13.69 2.23
N ALA A 106 13.30 14.57 1.31
CA ALA A 106 14.10 15.72 1.67
C ALA A 106 13.32 16.66 2.60
N LYS A 107 14.01 17.14 3.64
CA LYS A 107 13.48 18.16 4.56
C LYS A 107 14.14 19.49 4.24
N SER A 108 13.33 20.47 3.92
CA SER A 108 13.74 21.87 3.85
C SER A 108 13.38 22.58 5.16
N ALA A 109 14.13 23.61 5.52
CA ALA A 109 13.78 24.43 6.65
C ALA A 109 13.83 25.91 6.22
N HIS A 110 12.79 26.66 6.55
CA HIS A 110 12.77 28.10 6.40
C HIS A 110 12.44 28.77 7.75
N PHE A 111 12.73 30.04 7.89
CA PHE A 111 12.46 30.80 9.10
C PHE A 111 11.31 31.77 8.86
N GLU A 112 10.31 31.72 9.71
CA GLU A 112 9.27 32.74 9.83
C GLU A 112 9.52 33.51 11.14
N GLY A 113 10.13 34.68 11.02
CA GLY A 113 10.61 35.43 12.18
C GLY A 113 11.72 34.68 12.92
N LEU A 114 11.46 34.29 14.18
CA LEU A 114 12.39 33.49 15.02
C LEU A 114 12.06 31.99 15.02
N GLN A 115 10.98 31.59 14.35
CA GLN A 115 10.53 30.21 14.33
C GLN A 115 11.10 29.49 13.11
N ARG A 116 11.78 28.34 13.33
CA ARG A 116 12.21 27.44 12.27
C ARG A 116 11.04 26.53 11.90
N ILE A 117 10.62 26.56 10.64
CA ILE A 117 9.61 25.68 10.07
C ILE A 117 10.31 24.65 9.20
N GLU A 118 10.11 23.36 9.50
CA GLU A 118 10.60 22.26 8.67
C GLU A 118 9.46 21.80 7.76
N GLN A 119 9.75 21.64 6.48
CA GLN A 119 8.83 21.18 5.47
C GLN A 119 9.41 19.95 4.78
N GLU A 120 8.62 18.88 4.68
CA GLU A 120 8.98 17.69 3.92
C GLU A 120 8.58 17.86 2.45
N SER A 121 9.41 17.38 1.52
CA SER A 121 9.08 17.42 0.08
C SER A 121 7.79 16.66 -0.24
N PHE A 122 7.54 15.55 0.49
CA PHE A 122 6.30 14.79 0.39
C PHE A 122 5.73 14.63 1.81
N PRO A 123 4.50 15.09 2.07
CA PRO A 123 3.89 14.91 3.39
C PRO A 123 3.84 13.43 3.80
N SER A 124 4.34 13.10 4.99
CA SER A 124 4.47 11.71 5.45
C SER A 124 3.15 10.95 5.44
N TYR A 125 2.03 11.61 5.77
CA TYR A 125 0.70 11.02 5.70
C TYR A 125 0.27 10.68 4.26
N ALA A 126 0.66 11.51 3.27
CA ALA A 126 0.33 11.27 1.87
C ALA A 126 1.13 10.09 1.30
N LEU A 127 2.41 9.95 1.68
CA LEU A 127 3.22 8.78 1.33
C LEU A 127 2.58 7.49 1.85
N ARG A 128 2.17 7.50 3.11
CA ARG A 128 1.55 6.35 3.76
C ARG A 128 0.22 5.99 3.10
N GLU A 129 -0.67 6.95 2.91
CA GLU A 129 -1.98 6.73 2.29
C GLU A 129 -1.83 6.18 0.86
N ALA A 130 -0.90 6.72 0.08
CA ALA A 130 -0.65 6.26 -1.28
C ALA A 130 -0.13 4.82 -1.32
N LEU A 131 0.74 4.41 -0.39
CA LEU A 131 1.24 3.04 -0.28
C LEU A 131 0.12 2.06 0.12
N VAL A 132 -0.65 2.41 1.15
CA VAL A 132 -1.80 1.61 1.59
C VAL A 132 -2.82 1.46 0.47
N ASN A 133 -3.15 2.55 -0.23
CA ASN A 133 -4.08 2.52 -1.36
C ASN A 133 -3.54 1.66 -2.51
N ALA A 134 -2.24 1.74 -2.82
CA ALA A 134 -1.63 0.91 -3.85
C ALA A 134 -1.70 -0.59 -3.51
N ALA A 135 -1.57 -0.96 -2.23
CA ALA A 135 -1.71 -2.35 -1.78
C ALA A 135 -3.17 -2.81 -1.75
N THR A 136 -4.09 -1.99 -1.24
CA THR A 136 -5.50 -2.38 -1.03
C THR A 136 -6.35 -2.36 -2.30
N HIS A 137 -5.98 -1.55 -3.29
CA HIS A 137 -6.69 -1.47 -4.58
C HIS A 137 -6.03 -2.29 -5.70
N ARG A 138 -4.90 -2.94 -5.41
CA ARG A 138 -4.23 -3.82 -6.36
C ARG A 138 -5.11 -5.01 -6.76
N ASP A 139 -5.03 -5.41 -8.01
CA ASP A 139 -5.56 -6.69 -8.49
C ASP A 139 -4.46 -7.77 -8.34
N TYR A 140 -4.60 -8.58 -7.31
CA TYR A 140 -3.64 -9.65 -6.98
C TYR A 140 -3.78 -10.90 -7.87
N SER A 141 -4.74 -10.94 -8.80
CA SER A 141 -4.78 -11.97 -9.85
C SER A 141 -3.66 -11.82 -10.88
N PHE A 142 -3.02 -10.64 -10.93
CA PHE A 142 -1.86 -10.36 -11.77
C PHE A 142 -0.55 -10.48 -10.98
N SER A 143 0.44 -11.16 -11.57
CA SER A 143 1.75 -11.42 -10.94
C SER A 143 2.70 -10.22 -10.91
N GLY A 144 2.37 -9.07 -11.53
CA GLY A 144 3.23 -7.88 -11.54
C GLY A 144 3.53 -7.35 -10.14
N SER A 145 4.49 -6.44 -10.00
CA SER A 145 4.81 -5.75 -8.74
C SER A 145 4.10 -4.40 -8.65
N ILE A 146 3.95 -3.87 -7.42
CA ILE A 146 3.71 -2.45 -7.23
C ILE A 146 5.02 -1.73 -7.56
N LEU A 147 4.98 -0.73 -8.45
CA LEU A 147 6.14 0.03 -8.86
C LEU A 147 6.11 1.42 -8.25
N ILE A 148 7.23 1.82 -7.66
CA ILE A 148 7.41 3.14 -7.07
C ILE A 148 8.59 3.81 -7.77
N HIS A 149 8.36 4.98 -8.34
CA HIS A 149 9.38 5.80 -8.97
C HIS A 149 9.53 7.11 -8.20
N LEU A 150 10.67 7.28 -7.53
CA LEU A 150 11.01 8.47 -6.79
C LEU A 150 11.91 9.36 -7.66
N PHE A 151 11.39 10.50 -8.07
CA PHE A 151 12.10 11.56 -8.78
C PHE A 151 12.42 12.73 -7.84
N GLN A 152 13.17 13.70 -8.31
CA GLN A 152 13.51 14.87 -7.52
C GLN A 152 12.25 15.70 -7.16
N ASN A 153 11.29 15.81 -8.07
CA ASN A 153 10.11 16.68 -7.93
C ASN A 153 8.79 15.95 -7.80
N ARG A 154 8.77 14.62 -7.85
CA ARG A 154 7.53 13.83 -7.76
C ARG A 154 7.79 12.40 -7.36
N LEU A 155 6.75 11.79 -6.83
CA LEU A 155 6.65 10.35 -6.58
C LEU A 155 5.54 9.78 -7.45
N GLU A 156 5.82 8.69 -8.16
CA GLU A 156 4.84 7.92 -8.93
C GLU A 156 4.70 6.54 -8.30
N ILE A 157 3.48 6.14 -7.95
CA ILE A 157 3.16 4.79 -7.48
C ILE A 157 2.20 4.16 -8.49
N VAL A 158 2.62 3.03 -9.05
CA VAL A 158 1.86 2.30 -10.07
C VAL A 158 1.45 0.95 -9.51
N SER A 159 0.15 0.74 -9.37
CA SER A 159 -0.43 -0.53 -8.94
C SER A 159 -1.35 -1.07 -10.05
N VAL A 160 -1.24 -2.38 -10.33
CA VAL A 160 -2.08 -3.01 -11.34
C VAL A 160 -3.49 -3.20 -10.78
N GLY A 161 -4.48 -2.70 -11.51
CA GLY A 161 -5.89 -2.84 -11.17
C GLY A 161 -6.75 -1.92 -12.04
N GLY A 162 -7.95 -2.37 -12.38
CA GLY A 162 -8.98 -1.54 -13.04
C GLY A 162 -9.97 -1.02 -12.02
N LEU A 163 -11.07 -0.42 -12.50
CA LEU A 163 -12.20 -0.09 -11.64
C LEU A 163 -12.82 -1.38 -11.07
N VAL A 164 -13.30 -1.29 -9.84
CA VAL A 164 -14.11 -2.37 -9.25
C VAL A 164 -15.42 -2.47 -10.04
N LYS A 165 -15.91 -3.71 -10.23
CA LYS A 165 -17.15 -3.94 -11.00
C LYS A 165 -18.29 -3.10 -10.43
N GLY A 166 -18.95 -2.34 -11.32
CA GLY A 166 -20.06 -1.47 -10.97
C GLY A 166 -19.68 -0.02 -10.65
N LEU A 167 -18.39 0.31 -10.56
CA LEU A 167 -17.94 1.71 -10.47
C LEU A 167 -17.66 2.29 -11.85
N THR A 168 -18.12 3.50 -12.06
CA THR A 168 -17.81 4.32 -13.24
C THR A 168 -16.78 5.39 -12.88
N LEU A 169 -16.21 6.04 -13.90
CA LEU A 169 -15.35 7.21 -13.69
C LEU A 169 -16.10 8.35 -13.02
N GLU A 170 -17.36 8.56 -13.39
CA GLU A 170 -18.23 9.58 -12.82
C GLU A 170 -18.44 9.35 -11.32
N ASP A 171 -18.62 8.08 -10.89
CA ASP A 171 -18.76 7.75 -9.47
C ASP A 171 -17.51 8.12 -8.67
N ILE A 172 -16.32 7.90 -9.24
CA ILE A 172 -15.04 8.25 -8.61
C ILE A 172 -14.88 9.77 -8.54
N GLU A 173 -15.22 10.50 -9.59
CA GLU A 173 -15.19 11.96 -9.60
C GLU A 173 -16.14 12.56 -8.54
N LEU A 174 -17.24 11.86 -8.23
CA LEU A 174 -18.18 12.19 -7.16
C LEU A 174 -17.67 11.75 -5.77
N GLY A 175 -16.48 11.14 -5.68
CA GLY A 175 -15.88 10.71 -4.42
C GLY A 175 -16.33 9.33 -3.93
N VAL A 176 -17.02 8.53 -4.76
CA VAL A 176 -17.35 7.14 -4.42
C VAL A 176 -16.09 6.30 -4.46
N SER A 177 -15.77 5.67 -3.33
CA SER A 177 -14.61 4.78 -3.20
C SER A 177 -15.05 3.38 -2.77
N GLN A 178 -14.58 2.37 -3.48
CA GLN A 178 -14.78 0.97 -3.13
C GLN A 178 -13.46 0.23 -3.18
N SER A 179 -13.08 -0.41 -2.08
CA SER A 179 -11.87 -1.22 -2.01
C SER A 179 -12.03 -2.53 -2.80
N ARG A 180 -11.00 -2.89 -3.58
CA ARG A 180 -10.91 -4.21 -4.23
C ARG A 180 -10.63 -5.31 -3.22
N ASN A 181 -9.80 -5.01 -2.23
CA ASN A 181 -9.38 -5.93 -1.18
C ASN A 181 -9.91 -5.43 0.18
N PRO A 182 -11.22 -5.65 0.47
CA PRO A 182 -11.88 -5.06 1.64
C PRO A 182 -11.38 -5.64 2.97
N ILE A 183 -10.78 -6.85 2.98
CA ILE A 183 -10.28 -7.49 4.20
C ILE A 183 -8.84 -7.01 4.50
N THR A 184 -8.03 -6.78 3.48
CA THR A 184 -6.67 -6.21 3.63
C THR A 184 -6.70 -4.78 4.19
N LEU A 185 -7.65 -3.96 3.76
CA LEU A 185 -7.73 -2.53 4.13
C LEU A 185 -7.85 -2.28 5.65
N PRO A 186 -8.74 -2.95 6.42
CA PRO A 186 -8.84 -2.75 7.86
C PRO A 186 -7.56 -3.07 8.62
N VAL A 187 -6.78 -4.05 8.17
CA VAL A 187 -5.51 -4.41 8.81
C VAL A 187 -4.53 -3.25 8.73
N PHE A 188 -4.34 -2.65 7.55
CA PHE A 188 -3.51 -1.46 7.40
C PHE A 188 -4.04 -0.25 8.17
N ARG A 189 -5.37 -0.11 8.33
CA ARG A 189 -5.96 1.01 9.09
C ARG A 189 -5.85 0.85 10.60
N GLN A 190 -5.86 -0.37 11.13
CA GLN A 190 -5.63 -0.60 12.56
C GLN A 190 -4.22 -0.17 12.98
N GLU A 191 -3.25 -0.27 12.09
CA GLU A 191 -1.92 0.29 12.26
C GLU A 191 -1.94 1.82 12.44
N THR A 192 -2.99 2.52 11.93
CA THR A 192 -3.10 3.98 11.95
C THR A 192 -3.75 4.56 13.19
N ALA A 193 -4.67 3.83 13.83
CA ALA A 193 -5.51 4.38 14.89
C ALA A 193 -4.72 4.77 16.15
N GLN A 194 -3.50 4.26 16.33
CA GLN A 194 -2.63 4.60 17.45
C GLN A 194 -1.67 5.77 17.18
N SER A 195 -1.51 6.19 15.93
CA SER A 195 -0.58 7.28 15.56
C SER A 195 -1.23 8.60 15.16
N SER A 196 -2.57 8.69 15.12
CA SER A 196 -3.28 9.89 14.64
C SER A 196 -4.23 10.46 15.68
N LEU A 197 -3.69 11.29 16.57
CA LEU A 197 -4.46 12.21 17.43
C LEU A 197 -4.46 13.66 16.90
N ASP A 198 -4.19 13.88 15.61
CA ASP A 198 -4.31 15.20 14.98
C ASP A 198 -4.85 15.07 13.55
N LEU A 199 -6.17 15.17 13.42
CA LEU A 199 -6.87 15.24 12.15
C LEU A 199 -7.60 16.59 12.03
N SER A 200 -6.90 17.60 11.56
CA SER A 200 -7.49 18.71 10.80
C SER A 200 -7.08 18.50 9.32
N SER A 201 -7.98 17.92 8.54
CA SER A 201 -7.73 17.50 7.16
C SER A 201 -7.80 18.66 6.19
N PRO A 202 -6.79 18.85 5.32
CA PRO A 202 -7.01 19.47 4.01
C PRO A 202 -7.50 18.40 3.03
N THR A 203 -8.56 18.72 2.30
CA THR A 203 -9.14 17.91 1.24
C THR A 203 -8.17 17.83 0.06
N PHE A 204 -7.68 16.61 -0.24
CA PHE A 204 -6.89 16.37 -1.45
C PHE A 204 -7.79 15.99 -2.62
N SER A 205 -7.61 16.72 -3.73
CA SER A 205 -8.13 16.31 -5.03
C SER A 205 -7.23 15.22 -5.60
N THR A 206 -7.62 13.95 -5.47
CA THR A 206 -6.99 12.86 -6.20
C THR A 206 -7.54 12.82 -7.61
N THR A 207 -6.87 13.48 -8.55
CA THR A 207 -7.08 13.20 -9.96
C THR A 207 -6.50 11.83 -10.28
N THR A 208 -7.33 10.81 -10.30
CA THR A 208 -6.95 9.43 -10.63
C THR A 208 -7.12 9.22 -12.15
N PRO A 209 -6.06 9.07 -12.93
CA PRO A 209 -6.21 8.53 -14.27
C PRO A 209 -6.39 7.01 -14.17
N VAL A 210 -7.35 6.52 -14.93
CA VAL A 210 -7.72 5.11 -15.04
C VAL A 210 -6.72 4.38 -15.92
N PHE A 211 -6.20 3.23 -15.40
CA PHE A 211 -5.33 2.25 -16.06
C PHE A 211 -3.85 2.63 -16.31
N PRO A 212 -2.95 1.93 -15.68
CA PRO A 212 -2.99 1.32 -14.37
C PRO A 212 -3.19 2.36 -13.28
N THR A 213 -3.65 1.98 -12.10
CA THR A 213 -3.83 2.93 -10.99
C THR A 213 -2.47 3.56 -10.66
N THR A 214 -2.27 4.79 -11.09
CA THR A 214 -1.05 5.54 -10.84
C THR A 214 -1.39 6.70 -9.93
N ALA A 215 -0.85 6.70 -8.72
CA ALA A 215 -0.88 7.87 -7.85
C ALA A 215 0.40 8.67 -8.08
N GLN A 216 0.25 9.98 -8.27
CA GLN A 216 1.37 10.91 -8.37
C GLN A 216 1.27 11.93 -7.25
N ILE A 217 2.35 12.05 -6.49
CA ILE A 217 2.49 13.07 -5.45
C ILE A 217 3.57 14.03 -5.93
N LEU A 218 3.23 15.32 -6.04
CA LEU A 218 4.18 16.37 -6.39
C LEU A 218 4.88 16.85 -5.12
N ALA A 219 6.17 17.18 -5.24
CA ALA A 219 6.91 17.86 -4.20
C ALA A 219 6.52 19.35 -4.23
N ASP A 220 6.27 19.93 -3.07
CA ASP A 220 6.06 21.36 -2.87
C ASP A 220 7.41 22.11 -2.84
#